data_161bb1604a943929a53ff9bc1075b36b
#
_entry.id   161bb1604a943929a53ff9bc1075b36b
#
_cell.length_a   1.000
_cell.length_b   1.000
_cell.length_c   1.000
_cell.angle_alpha   90.00
_cell.angle_beta   90.00
_cell.angle_gamma   90.00
#
_symmetry.space_group_name_H-M   'P 1'
#
loop_
_entity.id
_entity.type
_entity.pdbx_description
1 polymer ?
#
loop_
_entity_poly.entity_id
_entity_poly.type
_entity_poly.pdbx_seq_one_letter_code
_entity_poly.pdbx_strand_id
1 'polypeptide(L)'
;SMVKAAETAIHTYVSPDVQVTVATESKQAARPEVGKLLPQVKNIIGISSGKGGVGKSTVSANLAVALAKLGYKVGLLDADIFGPSMPKMFQVEDARPYAERIDGRDLIIPVEKYGVKLLSIGFFVDPDQATLWRGGMASNALKQLIGDASWGELDYFLIDLPPSTSDIHLTVVQTLAMTGAIVVSTPQAVALADARKGI
;
A
#
# COMPACT_ATOMS: atom_id res chain seq x y z
N SER A 1 -10.21 -5.02 34.27
CA SER A 1 -10.72 -4.31 33.10
C SER A 1 -10.48 -2.82 33.27
N MET A 2 -10.33 -2.06 32.21
CA MET A 2 -10.15 -0.58 32.24
C MET A 2 -11.27 0.12 33.02
N VAL A 3 -12.50 -0.36 32.94
CA VAL A 3 -13.65 0.17 33.67
C VAL A 3 -13.41 0.14 35.15
N LYS A 4 -13.03 -1.02 35.72
CA LYS A 4 -12.72 -1.14 37.16
C LYS A 4 -11.55 -0.27 37.61
N ALA A 5 -10.54 -0.08 36.73
CA ALA A 5 -9.42 0.79 37.06
C ALA A 5 -9.84 2.27 37.14
N ALA A 6 -10.70 2.71 36.21
CA ALA A 6 -11.26 4.06 36.21
C ALA A 6 -12.16 4.31 37.44
N GLU A 7 -13.05 3.39 37.78
CA GLU A 7 -13.89 3.45 39.00
C GLU A 7 -13.03 3.55 40.25
N THR A 8 -12.04 2.67 40.38
CA THR A 8 -11.13 2.67 41.55
C THR A 8 -10.36 3.99 41.62
N ALA A 9 -9.87 4.53 40.52
CA ALA A 9 -9.15 5.80 40.53
C ALA A 9 -10.05 6.96 40.98
N ILE A 10 -11.30 7.03 40.50
CA ILE A 10 -12.25 8.09 40.90
C ILE A 10 -12.59 7.96 42.41
N HIS A 11 -12.87 6.76 42.90
CA HIS A 11 -13.16 6.56 44.34
C HIS A 11 -11.95 6.87 45.22
N THR A 12 -10.73 6.64 44.73
CA THR A 12 -9.50 6.91 45.51
C THR A 12 -9.10 8.38 45.52
N TYR A 13 -9.22 9.06 44.39
CA TYR A 13 -8.65 10.41 44.23
C TYR A 13 -9.70 11.55 44.20
N VAL A 14 -11.00 11.22 44.05
CA VAL A 14 -12.07 12.24 44.06
C VAL A 14 -12.95 12.10 45.30
N SER A 15 -13.71 11.04 45.44
CA SER A 15 -14.50 10.72 46.64
C SER A 15 -15.05 9.30 46.57
N PRO A 16 -15.08 8.57 47.69
CA PRO A 16 -15.68 7.23 47.76
C PRO A 16 -17.21 7.23 47.57
N ASP A 17 -17.88 8.39 47.80
CA ASP A 17 -19.34 8.52 47.73
C ASP A 17 -19.88 8.91 46.35
N VAL A 18 -19.00 9.09 45.38
CA VAL A 18 -19.40 9.42 44.02
C VAL A 18 -19.91 8.20 43.27
N GLN A 19 -21.14 8.27 42.77
CA GLN A 19 -21.67 7.22 41.91
C GLN A 19 -21.05 7.34 40.50
N VAL A 20 -20.26 6.35 40.13
CA VAL A 20 -19.52 6.32 38.86
C VAL A 20 -20.29 5.46 37.85
N THR A 21 -20.69 6.04 36.72
CA THR A 21 -21.24 5.29 35.61
C THR A 21 -20.26 5.39 34.44
N VAL A 22 -19.63 4.28 34.08
CA VAL A 22 -18.68 4.21 32.97
C VAL A 22 -19.41 3.70 31.72
N ALA A 23 -19.66 4.58 30.75
CA ALA A 23 -20.12 4.19 29.45
C ALA A 23 -18.91 3.95 28.53
N THR A 24 -18.74 2.73 28.05
CA THR A 24 -17.73 2.42 27.04
C THR A 24 -18.37 2.51 25.67
N GLU A 25 -18.10 3.58 24.94
CA GLU A 25 -18.32 3.61 23.49
C GLU A 25 -17.13 2.96 22.81
N SER A 26 -17.29 1.76 22.29
CA SER A 26 -16.38 1.26 21.27
C SER A 26 -16.72 2.01 19.98
N LYS A 27 -15.99 3.05 19.63
CA LYS A 27 -15.88 3.46 18.25
C LYS A 27 -15.25 2.26 17.52
N GLN A 28 -16.08 1.36 17.00
CA GLN A 28 -15.65 0.52 15.91
C GLN A 28 -15.21 1.52 14.84
N ALA A 29 -13.88 1.65 14.66
CA ALA A 29 -13.36 2.27 13.47
C ALA A 29 -14.09 1.56 12.33
N ALA A 30 -14.90 2.30 11.57
CA ALA A 30 -15.59 1.75 10.41
C ALA A 30 -14.52 1.02 9.62
N ARG A 31 -14.65 -0.32 9.48
CA ARG A 31 -13.75 -1.08 8.61
C ARG A 31 -13.85 -0.38 7.28
N PRO A 32 -12.74 0.12 6.70
CA PRO A 32 -12.80 0.68 5.37
C PRO A 32 -13.48 -0.37 4.51
N GLU A 33 -14.57 0.00 3.82
CA GLU A 33 -15.26 -0.95 2.95
C GLU A 33 -14.24 -1.36 1.90
N VAL A 34 -13.76 -2.58 2.00
CA VAL A 34 -12.81 -3.18 1.05
C VAL A 34 -13.42 -3.03 -0.34
N GLY A 35 -12.66 -2.41 -1.25
CA GLY A 35 -13.10 -2.23 -2.64
C GLY A 35 -13.70 -0.87 -3.01
N LYS A 36 -13.76 0.11 -2.10
CA LYS A 36 -14.19 1.47 -2.46
C LYS A 36 -13.13 2.28 -3.21
N LEU A 37 -11.87 1.95 -3.03
CA LEU A 37 -10.80 2.56 -3.81
C LEU A 37 -10.63 1.84 -5.15
N LEU A 38 -10.46 2.62 -6.20
CA LEU A 38 -10.26 2.16 -7.57
C LEU A 38 -11.44 1.34 -8.16
N PRO A 39 -12.70 1.80 -8.05
CA PRO A 39 -13.85 1.07 -8.58
C PRO A 39 -13.81 0.92 -10.11
N GLN A 40 -13.02 1.75 -10.81
CA GLN A 40 -12.83 1.73 -12.25
C GLN A 40 -11.72 0.79 -12.72
N VAL A 41 -11.10 0.03 -11.83
CA VAL A 41 -10.03 -0.93 -12.13
C VAL A 41 -10.61 -2.34 -12.16
N LYS A 42 -10.39 -3.08 -13.26
CA LYS A 42 -10.95 -4.42 -13.45
C LYS A 42 -10.22 -5.49 -12.63
N ASN A 43 -8.89 -5.44 -12.63
CA ASN A 43 -8.05 -6.44 -11.97
C ASN A 43 -6.96 -5.76 -11.15
N ILE A 44 -6.87 -6.11 -9.86
CA ILE A 44 -5.86 -5.61 -8.93
C ILE A 44 -5.01 -6.80 -8.48
N ILE A 45 -3.71 -6.76 -8.81
CA ILE A 45 -2.79 -7.88 -8.57
C ILE A 45 -1.60 -7.39 -7.74
N GLY A 46 -1.42 -7.97 -6.57
CA GLY A 46 -0.23 -7.76 -5.75
C GLY A 46 0.92 -8.67 -6.18
N ILE A 47 2.13 -8.14 -6.27
CA ILE A 47 3.33 -8.92 -6.56
C ILE A 47 4.21 -8.87 -5.32
N SER A 48 4.42 -10.03 -4.71
CA SER A 48 5.10 -10.20 -3.43
C SER A 48 6.24 -11.19 -3.52
N SER A 49 7.10 -11.20 -2.50
CA SER A 49 8.15 -12.21 -2.34
C SER A 49 8.46 -12.44 -0.86
N GLY A 50 8.82 -13.67 -0.51
CA GLY A 50 9.22 -14.02 0.85
C GLY A 50 10.53 -13.38 1.31
N LYS A 51 11.43 -13.05 0.37
CA LYS A 51 12.71 -12.36 0.64
C LYS A 51 13.10 -11.42 -0.49
N GLY A 52 14.02 -10.49 -0.20
CA GLY A 52 14.59 -9.60 -1.20
C GLY A 52 15.50 -10.32 -2.21
N GLY A 53 15.71 -9.70 -3.37
CA GLY A 53 16.66 -10.15 -4.38
C GLY A 53 16.23 -11.35 -5.25
N VAL A 54 14.97 -11.79 -5.18
CA VAL A 54 14.45 -12.91 -6.00
C VAL A 54 13.96 -12.50 -7.38
N GLY A 55 14.01 -11.20 -7.72
CA GLY A 55 13.55 -10.68 -9.00
C GLY A 55 12.09 -10.19 -9.00
N LYS A 56 11.47 -9.97 -7.85
CA LYS A 56 10.09 -9.49 -7.72
C LYS A 56 9.81 -8.26 -8.60
N SER A 57 10.55 -7.18 -8.41
CA SER A 57 10.36 -5.94 -9.16
C SER A 57 10.64 -6.10 -10.66
N THR A 58 11.57 -6.99 -11.04
CA THR A 58 11.80 -7.35 -12.43
C THR A 58 10.56 -8.03 -13.05
N VAL A 59 9.92 -8.93 -12.33
CA VAL A 59 8.67 -9.56 -12.77
C VAL A 59 7.56 -8.50 -12.88
N SER A 60 7.41 -7.63 -11.88
CA SER A 60 6.40 -6.56 -11.87
C SER A 60 6.53 -5.63 -13.07
N ALA A 61 7.74 -5.12 -13.34
CA ALA A 61 8.00 -4.21 -14.45
C ALA A 61 7.76 -4.87 -15.81
N ASN A 62 8.29 -6.08 -16.01
CA ASN A 62 8.13 -6.78 -17.29
C ASN A 62 6.67 -7.19 -17.55
N LEU A 63 5.95 -7.62 -16.52
CA LEU A 63 4.53 -7.95 -16.62
C LEU A 63 3.71 -6.72 -17.01
N ALA A 64 3.96 -5.57 -16.35
CA ALA A 64 3.28 -4.31 -16.67
C ALA A 64 3.47 -3.92 -18.15
N VAL A 65 4.73 -3.91 -18.60
CA VAL A 65 5.06 -3.56 -19.99
C VAL A 65 4.52 -4.58 -20.99
N ALA A 66 4.55 -5.88 -20.65
CA ALA A 66 3.98 -6.93 -21.51
C ALA A 66 2.48 -6.76 -21.70
N LEU A 67 1.74 -6.52 -20.61
CA LEU A 67 0.30 -6.25 -20.67
C LEU A 67 -0.03 -4.98 -21.49
N ALA A 68 0.75 -3.90 -21.30
CA ALA A 68 0.59 -2.68 -22.06
C ALA A 68 0.84 -2.90 -23.56
N LYS A 69 1.85 -3.70 -23.92
CA LYS A 69 2.12 -4.09 -25.32
C LYS A 69 1.01 -4.94 -25.94
N LEU A 70 0.26 -5.68 -25.14
CA LEU A 70 -0.93 -6.40 -25.58
C LEU A 70 -2.18 -5.50 -25.73
N GLY A 71 -2.06 -4.19 -25.44
CA GLY A 71 -3.13 -3.22 -25.61
C GLY A 71 -3.98 -2.99 -24.38
N TYR A 72 -3.63 -3.57 -23.22
CA TYR A 72 -4.34 -3.33 -21.96
C TYR A 72 -3.94 -1.98 -21.33
N LYS A 73 -4.88 -1.34 -20.65
CA LYS A 73 -4.64 -0.16 -19.81
C LYS A 73 -4.05 -0.63 -18.49
N VAL A 74 -2.80 -0.26 -18.22
CA VAL A 74 -2.04 -0.79 -17.07
C VAL A 74 -1.57 0.33 -16.15
N GLY A 75 -1.82 0.16 -14.86
CA GLY A 75 -1.20 0.93 -13.78
C GLY A 75 -0.20 0.06 -13.01
N LEU A 76 0.90 0.65 -12.59
CA LEU A 76 1.91 0.02 -11.74
C LEU A 76 2.22 0.94 -10.56
N LEU A 77 2.03 0.43 -9.35
CA LEU A 77 2.38 1.09 -8.11
C LEU A 77 3.57 0.37 -7.46
N ASP A 78 4.67 1.08 -7.28
CA ASP A 78 5.82 0.63 -6.51
C ASP A 78 5.63 1.06 -5.04
N ALA A 79 5.34 0.08 -4.20
CA ALA A 79 5.07 0.25 -2.78
C ALA A 79 6.27 -0.15 -1.89
N ASP A 80 7.44 -0.43 -2.49
CA ASP A 80 8.67 -0.78 -1.75
C ASP A 80 9.41 0.49 -1.31
N ILE A 81 9.15 0.92 -0.07
CA ILE A 81 9.72 2.15 0.49
C ILE A 81 11.23 2.07 0.68
N PHE A 82 11.74 0.88 1.02
CA PHE A 82 13.14 0.68 1.37
C PHE A 82 14.03 0.41 0.15
N GLY A 83 13.43 0.09 -0.98
CA GLY A 83 14.15 -0.20 -2.21
C GLY A 83 13.32 0.11 -3.44
N PRO A 84 12.79 1.36 -3.58
CA PRO A 84 11.98 1.71 -4.73
C PRO A 84 12.80 1.59 -5.99
N SER A 85 12.45 0.63 -6.85
CA SER A 85 13.24 0.27 -8.02
C SER A 85 12.61 0.67 -9.35
N MET A 86 11.30 0.92 -9.37
CA MET A 86 10.57 1.21 -10.60
C MET A 86 11.01 2.50 -11.29
N PRO A 87 11.32 3.62 -10.60
CA PRO A 87 11.82 4.80 -11.26
C PRO A 87 13.06 4.52 -12.12
N LYS A 88 14.00 3.73 -11.58
CA LYS A 88 15.22 3.33 -12.28
C LYS A 88 14.94 2.35 -13.42
N MET A 89 14.11 1.34 -13.18
CA MET A 89 13.77 0.32 -14.19
C MET A 89 13.03 0.90 -15.39
N PHE A 90 12.21 1.92 -15.18
CA PHE A 90 11.49 2.65 -16.24
C PHE A 90 12.28 3.83 -16.81
N GLN A 91 13.49 4.13 -16.29
CA GLN A 91 14.31 5.26 -16.72
C GLN A 91 13.56 6.61 -16.55
N VAL A 92 12.99 6.80 -15.38
CA VAL A 92 12.21 7.98 -15.00
C VAL A 92 12.58 8.50 -13.61
N GLU A 93 13.84 8.33 -13.18
CA GLU A 93 14.33 8.76 -11.87
C GLU A 93 14.17 10.27 -11.65
N ASP A 94 14.30 11.05 -12.73
CA ASP A 94 14.15 12.50 -12.70
C ASP A 94 12.70 12.97 -12.79
N ALA A 95 11.74 12.05 -12.96
CA ALA A 95 10.34 12.42 -13.02
C ALA A 95 9.87 12.97 -11.66
N ARG A 96 9.02 13.99 -11.74
CA ARG A 96 8.39 14.60 -10.56
C ARG A 96 6.89 14.60 -10.78
N PRO A 97 6.18 13.59 -10.29
CA PRO A 97 4.72 13.59 -10.30
C PRO A 97 4.20 14.88 -9.65
N TYR A 98 3.20 15.47 -10.24
CA TYR A 98 2.59 16.72 -9.78
C TYR A 98 1.10 16.49 -9.48
N ALA A 99 0.52 17.40 -8.68
CA ALA A 99 -0.90 17.40 -8.45
C ALA A 99 -1.60 18.32 -9.44
N GLU A 100 -2.71 17.86 -9.99
CA GLU A 100 -3.58 18.62 -10.88
C GLU A 100 -5.00 18.63 -10.33
N ARG A 101 -5.69 19.77 -10.47
CA ARG A 101 -7.08 19.89 -10.01
C ARG A 101 -8.04 19.36 -11.07
N ILE A 102 -8.58 18.18 -10.81
CA ILE A 102 -9.54 17.48 -11.69
C ILE A 102 -10.85 17.33 -10.92
N ASP A 103 -11.95 17.82 -11.48
CA ASP A 103 -13.29 17.75 -10.88
C ASP A 103 -13.36 18.25 -9.42
N GLY A 104 -12.58 19.31 -9.13
CA GLY A 104 -12.55 19.93 -7.80
C GLY A 104 -11.68 19.22 -6.76
N ARG A 105 -10.98 18.14 -7.14
CA ARG A 105 -10.04 17.39 -6.31
C ARG A 105 -8.62 17.54 -6.84
N ASP A 106 -7.66 17.65 -5.93
CA ASP A 106 -6.26 17.65 -6.31
C ASP A 106 -5.79 16.18 -6.43
N LEU A 107 -5.49 15.75 -7.66
CA LEU A 107 -5.10 14.37 -7.96
C LEU A 107 -3.65 14.33 -8.44
N ILE A 108 -2.91 13.34 -7.96
CA ILE A 108 -1.53 13.07 -8.39
C ILE A 108 -1.58 12.47 -9.80
N ILE A 109 -0.85 13.07 -10.73
CA ILE A 109 -0.75 12.57 -12.11
C ILE A 109 0.37 11.53 -12.20
N PRO A 110 0.05 10.26 -12.53
CA PRO A 110 1.05 9.22 -12.72
C PRO A 110 2.00 9.53 -13.87
N VAL A 111 3.24 9.10 -13.74
CA VAL A 111 4.21 9.13 -14.85
C VAL A 111 3.81 8.08 -15.89
N GLU A 112 3.76 8.44 -17.15
CA GLU A 112 3.47 7.50 -18.23
C GLU A 112 4.76 7.10 -18.97
N LYS A 113 5.07 5.82 -18.97
CA LYS A 113 6.22 5.26 -19.68
C LYS A 113 5.92 3.86 -20.20
N TYR A 114 6.32 3.56 -21.41
CA TYR A 114 6.09 2.27 -22.09
C TYR A 114 4.62 1.82 -22.12
N GLY A 115 3.67 2.76 -22.12
CA GLY A 115 2.24 2.50 -22.08
C GLY A 115 1.70 2.12 -20.67
N VAL A 116 2.51 2.32 -19.64
CA VAL A 116 2.16 2.04 -18.24
C VAL A 116 2.05 3.35 -17.46
N LYS A 117 0.99 3.53 -16.69
CA LYS A 117 0.87 4.57 -15.67
C LYS A 117 1.62 4.13 -14.43
N LEU A 118 2.65 4.86 -14.05
CA LEU A 118 3.56 4.50 -12.96
C LEU A 118 3.51 5.53 -11.83
N LEU A 119 3.32 5.07 -10.62
CA LEU A 119 3.72 5.80 -9.40
C LEU A 119 4.64 4.92 -8.56
N SER A 120 5.62 5.56 -7.95
CA SER A 120 6.51 4.95 -6.97
C SER A 120 6.56 5.83 -5.74
N ILE A 121 6.57 5.21 -4.58
CA ILE A 121 6.84 5.94 -3.33
C ILE A 121 8.21 6.64 -3.40
N GLY A 122 9.15 6.10 -4.17
CA GLY A 122 10.47 6.69 -4.41
C GLY A 122 10.47 8.04 -5.12
N PHE A 123 9.35 8.47 -5.74
CA PHE A 123 9.24 9.83 -6.26
C PHE A 123 9.01 10.89 -5.18
N PHE A 124 8.59 10.48 -3.98
CA PHE A 124 8.15 11.36 -2.90
C PHE A 124 9.02 11.26 -1.65
N VAL A 125 9.84 10.22 -1.55
CA VAL A 125 10.70 9.95 -0.39
C VAL A 125 12.15 10.10 -0.80
N ASP A 126 12.87 10.96 -0.09
CA ASP A 126 14.31 11.04 -0.20
C ASP A 126 14.93 9.72 0.32
N PRO A 127 15.82 9.06 -0.45
CA PRO A 127 16.49 7.84 -0.01
C PRO A 127 17.13 7.93 1.37
N ASP A 128 17.69 9.09 1.71
CA ASP A 128 18.32 9.33 3.01
C ASP A 128 17.30 9.44 4.17
N GLN A 129 16.04 9.72 3.85
CA GLN A 129 14.95 9.84 4.81
C GLN A 129 14.03 8.60 4.86
N ALA A 130 14.22 7.62 4.01
CA ALA A 130 13.37 6.42 3.92
C ALA A 130 13.28 5.67 5.27
N THR A 131 14.34 5.72 6.10
CA THR A 131 14.37 5.10 7.43
C THR A 131 13.41 5.74 8.43
N LEU A 132 12.97 6.98 8.20
CA LEU A 132 12.01 7.70 9.04
C LEU A 132 10.56 7.30 8.73
N TRP A 133 10.33 6.70 7.57
CA TRP A 133 9.02 6.26 7.10
C TRP A 133 8.64 4.91 7.70
N ARG A 134 8.24 4.91 8.97
CA ARG A 134 7.86 3.69 9.69
C ARG A 134 6.36 3.62 9.93
N GLY A 135 5.82 2.38 9.88
CA GLY A 135 4.45 2.09 10.29
C GLY A 135 3.39 2.91 9.56
N GLY A 136 2.61 3.69 10.31
CA GLY A 136 1.45 4.41 9.79
C GLY A 136 1.73 5.47 8.72
N MET A 137 2.94 6.07 8.69
CA MET A 137 3.28 7.06 7.65
C MET A 137 3.33 6.41 6.26
N ALA A 138 4.01 5.28 6.17
CA ALA A 138 4.13 4.51 4.95
C ALA A 138 2.76 4.04 4.42
N SER A 139 1.94 3.51 5.32
CA SER A 139 0.59 3.06 5.00
C SER A 139 -0.33 4.20 4.56
N ASN A 140 -0.19 5.39 5.16
CA ASN A 140 -0.98 6.56 4.76
C ASN A 140 -0.55 7.10 3.40
N ALA A 141 0.76 7.20 3.14
CA ALA A 141 1.26 7.60 1.83
C ALA A 141 0.80 6.64 0.73
N LEU A 142 0.86 5.33 0.99
CA LEU A 142 0.36 4.33 0.05
C LEU A 142 -1.12 4.51 -0.26
N LYS A 143 -1.96 4.75 0.76
CA LYS A 143 -3.39 5.02 0.57
C LYS A 143 -3.62 6.27 -0.29
N GLN A 144 -2.82 7.31 -0.11
CA GLN A 144 -2.88 8.51 -0.96
C GLN A 144 -2.48 8.21 -2.40
N LEU A 145 -1.37 7.49 -2.62
CA LEU A 145 -0.94 7.09 -3.97
C LEU A 145 -1.98 6.20 -4.68
N ILE A 146 -2.76 5.43 -3.94
CA ILE A 146 -3.85 4.62 -4.48
C ILE A 146 -5.09 5.49 -4.74
N GLY A 147 -5.53 6.28 -3.75
CA GLY A 147 -6.84 6.93 -3.76
C GLY A 147 -6.86 8.33 -4.36
N ASP A 148 -5.74 9.06 -4.26
CA ASP A 148 -5.63 10.45 -4.68
C ASP A 148 -4.80 10.60 -5.97
N ALA A 149 -4.62 9.52 -6.74
CA ALA A 149 -3.99 9.57 -8.05
C ALA A 149 -4.98 9.38 -9.19
N SER A 150 -4.69 10.05 -10.31
CA SER A 150 -5.49 10.01 -11.53
C SER A 150 -5.21 8.74 -12.35
N TRP A 151 -5.54 7.57 -11.78
CA TRP A 151 -5.35 6.30 -12.47
C TRP A 151 -6.27 6.14 -13.68
N GLY A 152 -7.52 6.65 -13.59
CA GLY A 152 -8.56 6.46 -14.59
C GLY A 152 -9.00 5.00 -14.70
N GLU A 153 -9.60 4.64 -15.83
CA GLU A 153 -9.97 3.25 -16.10
C GLU A 153 -8.74 2.40 -16.41
N LEU A 154 -8.58 1.28 -15.70
CA LEU A 154 -7.51 0.32 -15.92
C LEU A 154 -8.06 -1.10 -16.09
N ASP A 155 -7.43 -1.87 -17.00
CA ASP A 155 -7.66 -3.30 -17.09
C ASP A 155 -6.89 -4.05 -15.99
N TYR A 156 -5.66 -3.61 -15.71
CA TYR A 156 -4.79 -4.18 -14.67
C TYR A 156 -4.14 -3.08 -13.84
N PHE A 157 -4.19 -3.26 -12.53
CA PHE A 157 -3.42 -2.47 -11.57
C PHE A 157 -2.47 -3.40 -10.82
N LEU A 158 -1.19 -3.26 -11.07
CA LEU A 158 -0.15 -4.06 -10.46
C LEU A 158 0.47 -3.31 -9.28
N ILE A 159 0.72 -4.01 -8.18
CA ILE A 159 1.32 -3.42 -6.99
C ILE A 159 2.58 -4.21 -6.66
N ASP A 160 3.74 -3.58 -6.81
CA ASP A 160 5.03 -4.14 -6.40
C ASP A 160 5.20 -3.94 -4.90
N LEU A 161 4.96 -4.99 -4.13
CA LEU A 161 4.97 -4.97 -2.67
C LEU A 161 6.41 -5.09 -2.12
N PRO A 162 6.73 -4.56 -0.93
CA PRO A 162 8.01 -4.82 -0.30
C PRO A 162 8.21 -6.32 -0.05
N PRO A 163 9.46 -6.81 0.08
CA PRO A 163 9.72 -8.21 0.44
C PRO A 163 9.26 -8.49 1.86
N SER A 164 8.97 -9.76 2.15
CA SER A 164 8.41 -10.23 3.43
C SER A 164 7.02 -9.71 3.74
N THR A 165 6.44 -10.14 4.85
CA THR A 165 5.16 -9.61 5.35
C THR A 165 5.38 -8.30 6.10
N SER A 166 4.68 -7.25 5.72
CA SER A 166 4.77 -5.92 6.33
C SER A 166 3.39 -5.29 6.48
N ASP A 167 3.31 -4.21 7.24
CA ASP A 167 2.09 -3.40 7.39
C ASP A 167 1.56 -2.91 6.03
N ILE A 168 2.44 -2.80 5.03
CA ILE A 168 2.09 -2.44 3.66
C ILE A 168 1.20 -3.51 3.01
N HIS A 169 1.55 -4.80 3.15
CA HIS A 169 0.73 -5.90 2.64
C HIS A 169 -0.66 -5.86 3.26
N LEU A 170 -0.72 -5.73 4.57
CA LEU A 170 -1.99 -5.64 5.30
C LEU A 170 -2.81 -4.43 4.84
N THR A 171 -2.16 -3.27 4.66
CA THR A 171 -2.81 -2.06 4.16
C THR A 171 -3.43 -2.28 2.78
N VAL A 172 -2.70 -2.87 1.85
CA VAL A 172 -3.18 -3.15 0.49
C VAL A 172 -4.39 -4.08 0.51
N VAL A 173 -4.29 -5.21 1.22
CA VAL A 173 -5.39 -6.20 1.31
C VAL A 173 -6.62 -5.64 2.02
N GLN A 174 -6.46 -4.76 3.00
CA GLN A 174 -7.58 -4.13 3.71
C GLN A 174 -8.22 -2.98 2.91
N THR A 175 -7.49 -2.39 1.98
CA THR A 175 -7.91 -1.18 1.26
C THR A 175 -8.49 -1.50 -0.11
N LEU A 176 -7.99 -2.54 -0.77
CA LEU A 176 -8.30 -2.88 -2.16
C LEU A 176 -8.99 -4.25 -2.27
N ALA A 177 -9.92 -4.36 -3.23
CA ALA A 177 -10.49 -5.64 -3.64
C ALA A 177 -9.50 -6.36 -4.55
N MET A 178 -8.55 -7.07 -3.96
CA MET A 178 -7.53 -7.80 -4.71
C MET A 178 -8.16 -8.90 -5.56
N THR A 179 -7.82 -8.94 -6.85
CA THR A 179 -8.22 -10.01 -7.78
C THR A 179 -7.32 -11.23 -7.62
N GLY A 180 -6.05 -11.02 -7.27
CA GLY A 180 -5.07 -12.08 -7.08
C GLY A 180 -3.72 -11.58 -6.60
N ALA A 181 -2.82 -12.53 -6.37
CA ALA A 181 -1.44 -12.24 -6.01
C ALA A 181 -0.47 -13.13 -6.79
N ILE A 182 0.71 -12.58 -7.10
CA ILE A 182 1.85 -13.29 -7.69
C ILE A 182 2.93 -13.35 -6.63
N VAL A 183 3.37 -14.55 -6.27
CA VAL A 183 4.47 -14.74 -5.33
C VAL A 183 5.71 -15.15 -6.09
N VAL A 184 6.73 -14.29 -6.08
CA VAL A 184 8.01 -14.53 -6.74
C VAL A 184 8.99 -15.15 -5.74
N SER A 185 9.57 -16.28 -6.10
CA SER A 185 10.52 -17.00 -5.28
C SER A 185 11.62 -17.66 -6.13
N THR A 186 12.69 -18.05 -5.49
CA THR A 186 13.73 -18.89 -6.08
C THR A 186 13.57 -20.34 -5.57
N PRO A 187 14.11 -21.37 -6.27
CA PRO A 187 13.85 -22.77 -5.93
C PRO A 187 14.52 -23.26 -4.66
N GLN A 188 15.32 -22.44 -3.98
CA GLN A 188 15.97 -22.82 -2.73
C GLN A 188 14.95 -23.05 -1.61
N ALA A 189 15.15 -24.10 -0.81
CA ALA A 189 14.24 -24.50 0.25
C ALA A 189 13.93 -23.35 1.25
N VAL A 190 14.93 -22.54 1.58
CA VAL A 190 14.77 -21.37 2.47
C VAL A 190 13.84 -20.32 1.84
N ALA A 191 14.04 -20.00 0.56
CA ALA A 191 13.20 -19.03 -0.14
C ALA A 191 11.75 -19.49 -0.25
N LEU A 192 11.52 -20.79 -0.49
CA LEU A 192 10.19 -21.39 -0.52
C LEU A 192 9.52 -21.41 0.85
N ALA A 193 10.28 -21.64 1.93
CA ALA A 193 9.77 -21.57 3.29
C ALA A 193 9.29 -20.15 3.65
N ASP A 194 10.05 -19.12 3.25
CA ASP A 194 9.66 -17.72 3.47
C ASP A 194 8.46 -17.31 2.62
N ALA A 195 8.39 -17.76 1.36
CA ALA A 195 7.24 -17.52 0.50
C ALA A 195 5.96 -18.12 1.08
N ARG A 196 6.02 -19.33 1.65
CA ARG A 196 4.85 -19.99 2.31
C ARG A 196 4.34 -19.24 3.54
N LYS A 197 5.18 -18.45 4.23
CA LYS A 197 4.74 -17.63 5.36
C LYS A 197 4.05 -16.35 4.93
N GLY A 198 4.27 -15.92 3.69
CA GLY A 198 3.72 -14.69 3.14
C GLY A 198 2.42 -14.88 2.34
N ILE A 199 1.96 -16.12 2.19
CA ILE A 199 0.68 -16.48 1.57
C ILE A 199 -0.39 -16.65 2.65
#